data_0d3690dc4fb5d575fdf65b389add7955
#
_entry.id   0d3690dc4fb5d575fdf65b389add7955
#
_cell.length_a   1.000
_cell.length_b   1.000
_cell.length_c   1.000
_cell.angle_alpha   90.00
_cell.angle_beta   90.00
_cell.angle_gamma   90.00
#
_symmetry.space_group_name_H-M   'P 1'
#
loop_
_entity.id
_entity.type
_entity.pdbx_description
1 polymer ?
#
loop_
_entity_poly.entity_id
_entity_poly.type
_entity_poly.pdbx_seq_one_letter_code
_entity_poly.pdbx_strand_id
1 'polypeptide(L)'
;SDNDYYVDTYVRDFEIREDGSVRFPPLDKSKIYHLKRFNDQYHNEAVIGKIGVVGKKWADRLALSFNYSYFYKEIQTGVYQDVVFGEKFRKGHSLTPSLEYYKKNLFVKNLDLLLTANYNHNLTNNVDTASRAYNWRGEFYERGSRGEQSYQNSESKNKNWNGTLRMNYHIGEAHTFTFSHVVSDFERTSRSIIGASSKFTDFSIPKITRKNVSGLSYRLMPSDKWNISAFAKHYRQYNKGPVSQSTDGIGNYINLSNTVSAFGYGAAGTYFLWKDFQVKLSYEKAFRLPTTDELFGDEDLEAGKVNLKPEKSDNLNLSFSYNYQFGKHGVYAEAGLIYRDTKDYIKRGLDVLGGTRDRKSVV
;
A
#
# COMPACT_ATOMS: atom_id res chain seq x y z
N SER A 1 10.98 17.87 8.19
CA SER A 1 12.00 18.13 7.14
C SER A 1 11.39 19.06 6.12
N ASP A 2 12.11 20.11 5.79
CA ASP A 2 11.80 20.92 4.63
C ASP A 2 12.26 20.14 3.40
N ASN A 3 11.33 19.73 2.54
CA ASN A 3 11.67 19.05 1.28
C ASN A 3 12.04 20.10 0.23
N ASP A 4 12.94 21.00 0.58
CA ASP A 4 13.36 22.18 -0.15
C ASP A 4 14.38 21.88 -1.26
N TYR A 5 14.24 20.78 -1.95
CA TYR A 5 15.13 20.46 -3.06
C TYR A 5 14.74 21.22 -4.34
N TYR A 6 15.70 21.33 -5.23
CA TYR A 6 15.52 21.95 -6.54
C TYR A 6 14.99 20.92 -7.55
N VAL A 7 14.18 21.40 -8.47
CA VAL A 7 13.64 20.62 -9.60
C VAL A 7 13.85 21.38 -10.90
N ASP A 8 14.09 20.63 -11.96
CA ASP A 8 14.10 21.16 -13.32
C ASP A 8 12.69 21.08 -13.88
N THR A 9 12.11 22.24 -14.21
CA THR A 9 10.69 22.32 -14.60
C THR A 9 10.41 23.50 -15.53
N TYR A 10 9.23 23.46 -16.15
CA TYR A 10 8.69 24.57 -16.91
C TYR A 10 7.89 25.49 -15.98
N VAL A 11 7.88 26.78 -16.26
CA VAL A 11 7.07 27.76 -15.54
C VAL A 11 5.90 28.18 -16.42
N ARG A 12 4.68 28.03 -15.89
CA ARG A 12 3.49 28.64 -16.49
C ARG A 12 3.41 30.07 -16.02
N ASP A 13 3.86 30.99 -16.88
CA ASP A 13 3.80 32.41 -16.61
C ASP A 13 2.34 32.93 -16.76
N PHE A 14 2.06 34.03 -16.11
CA PHE A 14 0.82 34.77 -16.22
C PHE A 14 1.08 36.27 -16.16
N GLU A 15 0.20 37.06 -16.76
CA GLU A 15 0.22 38.51 -16.76
C GLU A 15 -1.12 39.01 -16.22
N ILE A 16 -1.08 39.88 -15.19
CA ILE A 16 -2.28 40.54 -14.67
C ILE A 16 -2.42 41.85 -15.44
N ARG A 17 -3.55 42.02 -16.15
CA ARG A 17 -3.84 43.22 -16.93
C ARG A 17 -4.41 44.30 -16.03
N GLU A 18 -4.48 45.52 -16.53
CA GLU A 18 -5.04 46.70 -15.81
C GLU A 18 -6.52 46.50 -15.42
N ASP A 19 -7.28 45.71 -16.17
CA ASP A 19 -8.68 45.38 -15.89
C ASP A 19 -8.83 44.22 -14.86
N GLY A 20 -7.70 43.72 -14.31
CA GLY A 20 -7.66 42.61 -13.37
C GLY A 20 -7.77 41.23 -14.02
N SER A 21 -7.93 41.13 -15.35
CA SER A 21 -7.96 39.86 -16.05
C SER A 21 -6.57 39.23 -16.11
N VAL A 22 -6.51 37.89 -16.11
CA VAL A 22 -5.25 37.13 -16.18
C VAL A 22 -5.06 36.56 -17.57
N ARG A 23 -3.94 36.86 -18.17
CA ARG A 23 -3.49 36.29 -19.45
C ARG A 23 -2.46 35.21 -19.20
N PHE A 24 -2.56 34.09 -19.91
CA PHE A 24 -1.57 33.00 -19.88
C PHE A 24 -0.84 32.96 -21.21
N PRO A 25 0.44 33.32 -21.24
CA PRO A 25 1.30 33.08 -22.40
C PRO A 25 1.39 31.58 -22.70
N PRO A 26 1.65 31.19 -23.95
CA PRO A 26 1.93 29.79 -24.29
C PRO A 26 3.09 29.25 -23.46
N LEU A 27 2.97 28.02 -22.95
CA LEU A 27 4.03 27.35 -22.20
C LEU A 27 5.26 27.14 -23.10
N ASP A 28 6.37 27.81 -22.76
CA ASP A 28 7.65 27.66 -23.47
C ASP A 28 8.40 26.43 -22.95
N LYS A 29 8.22 25.29 -23.61
CA LYS A 29 8.91 24.04 -23.26
C LYS A 29 10.39 24.00 -23.64
N SER A 30 10.91 25.04 -24.29
CA SER A 30 12.35 25.16 -24.56
C SER A 30 13.13 25.67 -23.38
N LYS A 31 12.46 26.32 -22.42
CA LYS A 31 13.07 26.90 -21.23
C LYS A 31 12.82 26.02 -19.99
N ILE A 32 13.86 25.38 -19.54
CA ILE A 32 13.86 24.62 -18.26
C ILE A 32 14.48 25.53 -17.20
N TYR A 33 13.79 25.63 -16.05
CA TYR A 33 14.21 26.41 -14.91
C TYR A 33 14.58 25.49 -13.76
N HIS A 34 15.68 25.78 -13.08
CA HIS A 34 16.11 25.10 -11.86
C HIS A 34 15.55 25.85 -10.66
N LEU A 35 14.43 25.39 -10.10
CA LEU A 35 13.65 26.10 -9.08
C LEU A 35 13.50 25.28 -7.81
N LYS A 36 13.50 26.00 -6.68
CA LYS A 36 13.31 25.42 -5.35
C LYS A 36 11.82 25.17 -5.09
N ARG A 37 11.51 24.05 -4.45
CA ARG A 37 10.16 23.79 -3.93
C ARG A 37 9.88 24.74 -2.76
N PHE A 38 8.60 25.15 -2.58
CA PHE A 38 8.20 26.12 -1.56
C PHE A 38 6.96 25.71 -0.75
N ASN A 39 6.20 24.70 -1.20
CA ASN A 39 5.03 24.15 -0.51
C ASN A 39 5.13 22.62 -0.44
N ASP A 40 6.22 22.10 0.17
CA ASP A 40 6.48 20.67 0.26
C ASP A 40 7.06 20.27 1.63
N GLN A 41 6.75 21.05 2.65
CA GLN A 41 7.17 20.74 4.02
C GLN A 41 6.49 19.45 4.50
N TYR A 42 7.26 18.63 5.20
CA TYR A 42 6.75 17.45 5.90
C TYR A 42 7.19 17.46 7.35
N HIS A 43 6.21 17.40 8.26
CA HIS A 43 6.42 17.26 9.69
C HIS A 43 5.76 15.97 10.18
N ASN A 44 6.46 15.18 10.98
CA ASN A 44 5.95 13.95 11.57
C ASN A 44 6.48 13.79 12.99
N GLU A 45 5.58 13.45 13.91
CA GLU A 45 5.89 13.10 15.28
C GLU A 45 5.33 11.72 15.58
N ALA A 46 6.09 10.89 16.31
CA ALA A 46 5.63 9.56 16.69
C ALA A 46 6.09 9.19 18.10
N VAL A 47 5.20 8.49 18.80
CA VAL A 47 5.47 7.87 20.11
C VAL A 47 5.15 6.40 20.03
N ILE A 48 6.10 5.56 20.42
CA ILE A 48 5.95 4.10 20.41
C ILE A 48 6.19 3.60 21.84
N GLY A 49 5.26 2.79 22.34
CA GLY A 49 5.39 2.10 23.62
C GLY A 49 5.17 0.60 23.45
N LYS A 50 5.93 -0.21 24.21
CA LYS A 50 5.77 -1.67 24.26
C LYS A 50 5.97 -2.17 25.66
N ILE A 51 5.06 -3.05 26.13
CA ILE A 51 5.15 -3.76 27.40
C ILE A 51 4.81 -5.23 27.16
N GLY A 52 5.40 -6.12 27.92
CA GLY A 52 5.11 -7.54 27.76
C GLY A 52 5.69 -8.42 28.86
N VAL A 53 5.34 -9.68 28.79
CA VAL A 53 5.85 -10.74 29.64
C VAL A 53 6.43 -11.86 28.79
N VAL A 54 7.48 -12.51 29.33
CA VAL A 54 8.18 -13.64 28.70
C VAL A 54 8.31 -14.80 29.67
N GLY A 55 8.43 -16.02 29.16
CA GLY A 55 8.75 -17.20 29.93
C GLY A 55 7.69 -17.62 30.95
N LYS A 56 6.41 -17.36 30.67
CA LYS A 56 5.30 -17.81 31.56
C LYS A 56 4.75 -19.17 31.08
N LYS A 57 4.17 -19.93 32.04
CA LYS A 57 3.56 -21.23 31.70
C LYS A 57 2.50 -21.12 30.58
N TRP A 58 1.78 -20.02 30.55
CA TRP A 58 0.69 -19.75 29.61
C TRP A 58 1.13 -18.96 28.35
N ALA A 59 2.33 -18.34 28.36
CA ALA A 59 2.86 -17.61 27.22
C ALA A 59 4.39 -17.60 27.26
N ASP A 60 5.04 -18.02 26.19
CA ASP A 60 6.48 -17.83 26.05
C ASP A 60 6.80 -16.36 25.77
N ARG A 61 5.89 -15.66 25.06
CA ARG A 61 5.91 -14.22 24.89
C ARG A 61 4.48 -13.68 24.72
N LEU A 62 4.14 -12.68 25.48
CA LEU A 62 2.96 -11.83 25.27
C LEU A 62 3.42 -10.39 25.32
N ALA A 63 3.15 -9.62 24.28
CA ALA A 63 3.49 -8.21 24.23
C ALA A 63 2.29 -7.39 23.73
N LEU A 64 2.08 -6.25 24.38
CA LEU A 64 1.17 -5.20 23.98
C LEU A 64 2.01 -4.01 23.56
N SER A 65 1.68 -3.40 22.44
CA SER A 65 2.32 -2.17 22.01
C SER A 65 1.31 -1.19 21.44
N PHE A 66 1.68 0.06 21.46
CA PHE A 66 0.94 1.11 20.78
C PHE A 66 1.91 2.00 20.02
N ASN A 67 1.42 2.54 18.90
CA ASN A 67 2.08 3.59 18.14
C ASN A 67 1.06 4.71 17.94
N TYR A 68 1.44 5.92 18.33
CA TYR A 68 0.73 7.14 18.00
C TYR A 68 1.62 7.99 17.10
N SER A 69 1.06 8.54 16.01
CA SER A 69 1.77 9.48 15.14
C SER A 69 0.85 10.60 14.70
N TYR A 70 1.45 11.78 14.50
CA TYR A 70 0.85 12.94 13.87
C TYR A 70 1.70 13.32 12.66
N PHE A 71 1.06 13.77 11.57
CA PHE A 71 1.76 14.31 10.41
C PHE A 71 1.08 15.57 9.88
N TYR A 72 1.89 16.44 9.30
CA TYR A 72 1.49 17.56 8.47
C TYR A 72 2.33 17.51 7.20
N LYS A 73 1.69 17.64 6.03
CA LYS A 73 2.35 17.60 4.73
C LYS A 73 1.75 18.64 3.80
N GLU A 74 2.58 19.53 3.30
CA GLU A 74 2.27 20.41 2.19
C GLU A 74 2.31 19.65 0.86
N ILE A 75 1.54 20.11 -0.11
CA ILE A 75 1.41 19.46 -1.43
C ILE A 75 1.75 20.49 -2.49
N GLN A 76 2.96 20.39 -3.03
CA GLN A 76 3.49 21.32 -4.02
C GLN A 76 2.92 21.15 -5.41
N THR A 77 2.64 19.92 -5.85
CA THR A 77 2.26 19.63 -7.24
C THR A 77 1.08 18.69 -7.33
N GLY A 78 0.32 18.81 -8.42
CA GLY A 78 -0.65 17.83 -8.85
C GLY A 78 0.03 16.59 -9.47
N VAL A 79 -0.73 15.85 -10.27
CA VAL A 79 -0.22 14.69 -11.03
C VAL A 79 0.83 15.11 -12.04
N TYR A 80 0.63 16.27 -12.68
CA TYR A 80 1.61 16.88 -13.56
C TYR A 80 2.46 17.86 -12.78
N GLN A 81 3.76 17.84 -13.01
CA GLN A 81 4.71 18.71 -12.32
C GLN A 81 4.49 20.21 -12.62
N ASP A 82 3.90 20.54 -13.75
CA ASP A 82 3.58 21.91 -14.14
C ASP A 82 2.31 22.49 -13.49
N VAL A 83 1.56 21.65 -12.74
CA VAL A 83 0.43 22.08 -11.91
C VAL A 83 0.92 22.31 -10.48
N VAL A 84 0.98 23.57 -10.08
CA VAL A 84 1.59 24.00 -8.83
C VAL A 84 0.53 24.41 -7.82
N PHE A 85 0.68 23.94 -6.58
CA PHE A 85 -0.12 24.33 -5.43
C PHE A 85 0.77 25.04 -4.42
N GLY A 86 0.28 26.14 -3.85
CA GLY A 86 1.03 26.97 -2.90
C GLY A 86 0.49 26.94 -1.48
N GLU A 87 -0.76 26.49 -1.30
CA GLU A 87 -1.44 26.50 0.01
C GLU A 87 -2.17 25.19 0.33
N LYS A 88 -2.13 24.23 -0.59
CA LYS A 88 -2.73 22.91 -0.39
C LYS A 88 -1.91 22.09 0.60
N PHE A 89 -2.59 21.47 1.57
CA PHE A 89 -1.92 20.60 2.55
C PHE A 89 -2.81 19.46 3.03
N ARG A 90 -2.16 18.51 3.69
CA ARG A 90 -2.78 17.36 4.37
C ARG A 90 -2.21 17.21 5.77
N LYS A 91 -3.06 16.89 6.75
CA LYS A 91 -2.64 16.58 8.11
C LYS A 91 -3.43 15.42 8.69
N GLY A 92 -2.90 14.77 9.68
CA GLY A 92 -3.63 13.67 10.32
C GLY A 92 -2.90 13.08 11.51
N HIS A 93 -3.57 12.16 12.15
CA HIS A 93 -2.99 11.35 13.24
C HIS A 93 -3.42 9.90 13.11
N SER A 94 -2.60 9.02 13.67
CA SER A 94 -2.81 7.59 13.68
C SER A 94 -2.58 7.04 15.08
N LEU A 95 -3.42 6.09 15.50
CA LEU A 95 -3.25 5.30 16.70
C LEU A 95 -3.31 3.82 16.35
N THR A 96 -2.28 3.06 16.72
CA THR A 96 -2.17 1.64 16.39
C THR A 96 -1.79 0.82 17.63
N PRO A 97 -2.76 0.41 18.47
CA PRO A 97 -2.53 -0.65 19.43
C PRO A 97 -2.30 -1.99 18.73
N SER A 98 -1.42 -2.82 19.31
CA SER A 98 -1.12 -4.15 18.80
C SER A 98 -0.83 -5.16 19.90
N LEU A 99 -1.10 -6.42 19.57
CA LEU A 99 -0.91 -7.60 20.41
C LEU A 99 -0.01 -8.59 19.68
N GLU A 100 0.92 -9.18 20.40
CA GLU A 100 1.70 -10.33 19.98
C GLU A 100 1.66 -11.41 21.06
N TYR A 101 1.23 -12.62 20.70
CA TYR A 101 1.22 -13.79 21.57
C TYR A 101 1.94 -14.94 20.89
N TYR A 102 2.89 -15.53 21.62
CA TYR A 102 3.62 -16.71 21.18
C TYR A 102 3.64 -17.77 22.27
N LYS A 103 3.36 -19.01 21.87
CA LYS A 103 3.40 -20.17 22.78
C LYS A 103 3.88 -21.41 22.03
N LYS A 104 4.95 -22.02 22.57
CA LYS A 104 5.38 -23.37 22.18
C LYS A 104 4.58 -24.42 22.93
N ASN A 105 4.39 -25.56 22.27
CA ASN A 105 3.69 -26.70 22.84
C ASN A 105 2.30 -26.33 23.39
N LEU A 106 1.54 -25.51 22.67
CA LEU A 106 0.20 -25.07 23.07
C LEU A 106 -0.76 -26.26 22.99
N PHE A 107 -1.42 -26.62 24.09
CA PHE A 107 -2.34 -27.75 24.28
C PHE A 107 -1.71 -29.12 24.10
N VAL A 108 -0.90 -29.36 23.05
CA VAL A 108 -0.20 -30.60 22.75
C VAL A 108 1.29 -30.35 22.47
N LYS A 109 2.11 -31.36 22.76
CA LYS A 109 3.55 -31.29 22.47
C LYS A 109 3.78 -31.06 20.97
N ASN A 110 4.77 -30.23 20.65
CA ASN A 110 5.18 -29.88 19.27
C ASN A 110 4.19 -29.04 18.47
N LEU A 111 3.13 -28.48 19.09
CA LEU A 111 2.26 -27.50 18.46
C LEU A 111 2.63 -26.11 18.94
N ASP A 112 3.18 -25.28 18.07
CA ASP A 112 3.53 -23.89 18.33
C ASP A 112 2.50 -22.95 17.74
N LEU A 113 2.15 -21.89 18.47
CA LEU A 113 1.21 -20.84 18.07
C LEU A 113 1.89 -19.48 18.08
N LEU A 114 1.70 -18.72 17.00
CA LEU A 114 1.93 -17.28 16.94
C LEU A 114 0.63 -16.59 16.55
N LEU A 115 0.19 -15.65 17.37
CA LEU A 115 -0.94 -14.76 17.09
C LEU A 115 -0.45 -13.32 17.14
N THR A 116 -0.72 -12.56 16.09
CA THR A 116 -0.55 -11.10 16.08
C THR A 116 -1.85 -10.44 15.69
N ALA A 117 -2.15 -9.31 16.33
CA ALA A 117 -3.31 -8.48 15.99
C ALA A 117 -2.96 -7.01 16.14
N ASN A 118 -3.47 -6.17 15.26
CA ASN A 118 -3.41 -4.72 15.43
C ASN A 118 -4.69 -4.06 14.94
N TYR A 119 -4.98 -2.91 15.53
CA TYR A 119 -6.04 -2.02 15.10
C TYR A 119 -5.43 -0.67 14.74
N ASN A 120 -5.56 -0.23 13.51
CA ASN A 120 -5.11 1.09 13.08
C ASN A 120 -6.33 2.00 12.94
N HIS A 121 -6.34 3.09 13.70
CA HIS A 121 -7.29 4.17 13.57
C HIS A 121 -6.55 5.41 13.05
N ASN A 122 -6.87 5.82 11.84
CA ASN A 122 -6.18 6.88 11.13
C ASN A 122 -7.19 7.95 10.71
N LEU A 123 -6.94 9.20 11.08
CA LEU A 123 -7.74 10.34 10.69
C LEU A 123 -6.88 11.28 9.85
N THR A 124 -7.36 11.63 8.65
CA THR A 124 -6.66 12.50 7.71
C THR A 124 -7.59 13.61 7.24
N ASN A 125 -7.11 14.86 7.30
CA ASN A 125 -7.76 16.01 6.70
C ASN A 125 -7.02 16.43 5.43
N ASN A 126 -7.76 16.59 4.32
CA ASN A 126 -7.29 17.20 3.09
C ASN A 126 -7.84 18.61 3.02
N VAL A 127 -6.97 19.61 2.85
CA VAL A 127 -7.33 21.02 2.85
C VAL A 127 -6.84 21.68 1.57
N ASP A 128 -7.79 22.17 0.79
CA ASP A 128 -7.59 22.91 -0.46
C ASP A 128 -8.64 24.04 -0.51
N THR A 129 -8.32 25.18 0.13
CA THR A 129 -9.27 26.28 0.35
C THR A 129 -8.77 27.60 -0.20
N ALA A 130 -7.59 27.63 -0.80
CA ALA A 130 -6.98 28.84 -1.32
C ALA A 130 -7.80 29.48 -2.44
N SER A 131 -7.79 30.81 -2.50
CA SER A 131 -8.31 31.59 -3.63
C SER A 131 -7.24 31.99 -4.63
N ARG A 132 -6.02 31.52 -4.44
CA ARG A 132 -4.84 31.85 -5.24
C ARG A 132 -4.44 30.68 -6.15
N ALA A 133 -3.81 31.00 -7.26
CA ALA A 133 -3.12 30.05 -8.09
C ALA A 133 -1.66 30.46 -8.26
N TYR A 134 -0.77 29.50 -8.12
CA TYR A 134 0.66 29.70 -8.03
C TYR A 134 1.38 29.17 -9.28
N ASN A 135 2.53 29.78 -9.60
CA ASN A 135 3.50 29.19 -10.51
C ASN A 135 4.75 28.68 -9.74
N TRP A 136 5.68 28.06 -10.44
CA TRP A 136 6.90 27.52 -9.83
C TRP A 136 7.84 28.55 -9.23
N ARG A 137 7.69 29.85 -9.51
CA ARG A 137 8.44 30.92 -8.85
C ARG A 137 7.80 31.39 -7.54
N GLY A 138 6.65 30.80 -7.15
CA GLY A 138 5.88 31.25 -5.99
C GLY A 138 5.05 32.53 -6.25
N GLU A 139 5.03 33.00 -7.50
CA GLU A 139 4.15 34.08 -7.91
C GLU A 139 2.72 33.60 -7.99
N PHE A 140 1.75 34.43 -7.64
CA PHE A 140 0.34 34.07 -7.62
C PHE A 140 -0.58 35.15 -8.20
N TYR A 141 -1.76 34.73 -8.58
CA TYR A 141 -2.89 35.60 -8.90
C TYR A 141 -4.14 35.14 -8.16
N GLU A 142 -5.02 36.10 -7.86
CA GLU A 142 -6.31 35.78 -7.24
C GLU A 142 -7.25 35.12 -8.26
N ARG A 143 -7.88 34.03 -7.86
CA ARG A 143 -8.84 33.27 -8.67
C ARG A 143 -10.27 33.70 -8.30
N GLY A 144 -11.16 33.64 -9.28
CA GLY A 144 -12.61 33.81 -9.02
C GLY A 144 -13.24 32.58 -8.33
N SER A 145 -12.50 31.49 -8.18
CA SER A 145 -12.93 30.25 -7.51
C SER A 145 -11.97 29.87 -6.40
N ARG A 146 -12.47 29.21 -5.37
CA ARG A 146 -11.66 28.66 -4.29
C ARG A 146 -11.19 27.23 -4.61
N GLY A 147 -10.08 26.85 -3.99
CA GLY A 147 -9.40 25.58 -4.20
C GLY A 147 -8.40 25.64 -5.36
N GLU A 148 -7.17 25.20 -5.12
CA GLU A 148 -6.13 25.14 -6.15
C GLU A 148 -6.39 24.01 -7.15
N GLN A 149 -6.91 22.88 -6.66
CA GLN A 149 -7.37 21.75 -7.47
C GLN A 149 -8.88 21.55 -7.32
N SER A 150 -9.37 21.44 -6.07
CA SER A 150 -10.80 21.30 -5.76
C SER A 150 -11.09 21.91 -4.41
N TYR A 151 -12.05 22.88 -4.35
CA TYR A 151 -12.43 23.51 -3.08
C TYR A 151 -12.94 22.46 -2.11
N GLN A 152 -12.11 22.11 -1.11
CA GLN A 152 -12.44 21.10 -0.11
C GLN A 152 -11.75 21.37 1.23
N ASN A 153 -12.43 20.95 2.29
CA ASN A 153 -11.84 20.58 3.56
C ASN A 153 -12.57 19.31 3.96
N SER A 154 -11.91 18.18 3.75
CA SER A 154 -12.50 16.86 3.96
C SER A 154 -11.75 16.09 5.04
N GLU A 155 -12.49 15.29 5.78
CA GLU A 155 -11.97 14.40 6.82
C GLU A 155 -12.22 12.96 6.41
N SER A 156 -11.18 12.17 6.35
CA SER A 156 -11.23 10.72 6.11
C SER A 156 -10.79 9.96 7.35
N LYS A 157 -11.65 9.10 7.84
CA LYS A 157 -11.41 8.22 8.97
C LYS A 157 -11.25 6.78 8.48
N ASN A 158 -10.04 6.23 8.63
CA ASN A 158 -9.73 4.84 8.32
C ASN A 158 -9.67 4.01 9.59
N LYS A 159 -10.34 2.89 9.60
CA LYS A 159 -10.24 1.85 10.61
C LYS A 159 -9.73 0.59 9.94
N ASN A 160 -8.70 -0.02 10.47
CA ASN A 160 -8.14 -1.22 9.89
C ASN A 160 -7.76 -2.23 10.98
N TRP A 161 -8.46 -3.36 11.03
CA TRP A 161 -8.12 -4.52 11.84
C TRP A 161 -7.26 -5.47 11.03
N ASN A 162 -6.11 -5.86 11.57
CA ASN A 162 -5.28 -6.89 10.99
C ASN A 162 -4.99 -7.95 12.03
N GLY A 163 -5.03 -9.21 11.60
CA GLY A 163 -4.70 -10.35 12.43
C GLY A 163 -3.92 -11.40 11.64
N THR A 164 -2.98 -12.05 12.31
CA THR A 164 -2.27 -13.20 11.77
C THR A 164 -2.24 -14.30 12.81
N LEU A 165 -2.75 -15.46 12.44
CA LEU A 165 -2.63 -16.71 13.19
C LEU A 165 -1.70 -17.64 12.42
N ARG A 166 -0.67 -18.15 13.10
CA ARG A 166 0.21 -19.20 12.58
C ARG A 166 0.33 -20.32 13.59
N MET A 167 0.08 -21.54 13.14
CA MET A 167 0.22 -22.75 13.92
C MET A 167 1.22 -23.67 13.20
N ASN A 168 2.25 -24.12 13.91
CA ASN A 168 3.22 -25.08 13.40
C ASN A 168 3.11 -26.37 14.23
N TYR A 169 2.91 -27.48 13.56
CA TYR A 169 2.90 -28.79 14.19
C TYR A 169 4.07 -29.63 13.66
N HIS A 170 4.94 -30.06 14.57
CA HIS A 170 6.14 -30.82 14.26
C HIS A 170 5.95 -32.30 14.60
N ILE A 171 6.19 -33.20 13.64
CA ILE A 171 6.18 -34.63 13.82
C ILE A 171 7.62 -35.15 13.61
N GLY A 172 8.27 -35.54 14.73
CA GLY A 172 9.69 -35.77 14.71
C GLY A 172 10.49 -34.54 14.30
N GLU A 173 11.66 -34.73 13.73
CA GLU A 173 12.55 -33.65 13.26
C GLU A 173 12.32 -33.30 11.78
N ALA A 174 11.75 -34.25 11.02
CA ALA A 174 11.64 -34.14 9.57
C ALA A 174 10.37 -33.48 9.06
N HIS A 175 9.26 -33.55 9.78
CA HIS A 175 7.96 -33.14 9.26
C HIS A 175 7.42 -31.90 9.98
N THR A 176 7.01 -30.88 9.22
CA THR A 176 6.37 -29.70 9.75
C THR A 176 5.10 -29.39 8.94
N PHE A 177 3.97 -29.31 9.62
CA PHE A 177 2.73 -28.78 9.09
C PHE A 177 2.50 -27.36 9.60
N THR A 178 2.23 -26.43 8.70
CA THR A 178 1.94 -25.05 9.08
C THR A 178 0.57 -24.65 8.55
N PHE A 179 -0.30 -24.23 9.46
CA PHE A 179 -1.51 -23.49 9.13
C PHE A 179 -1.28 -22.00 9.36
N SER A 180 -1.66 -21.17 8.42
CA SER A 180 -1.62 -19.71 8.56
C SER A 180 -2.94 -19.09 8.13
N HIS A 181 -3.40 -18.09 8.88
CA HIS A 181 -4.58 -17.31 8.52
C HIS A 181 -4.28 -15.83 8.74
N VAL A 182 -4.49 -15.03 7.70
CA VAL A 182 -4.34 -13.58 7.73
C VAL A 182 -5.69 -12.95 7.45
N VAL A 183 -6.11 -12.06 8.33
CA VAL A 183 -7.32 -11.26 8.17
C VAL A 183 -6.97 -9.78 8.15
N SER A 184 -7.64 -9.03 7.27
CA SER A 184 -7.62 -7.56 7.27
C SER A 184 -9.03 -7.06 7.01
N ASP A 185 -9.55 -6.22 7.90
CA ASP A 185 -10.86 -5.57 7.77
C ASP A 185 -10.64 -4.07 7.79
N PHE A 186 -10.84 -3.43 6.64
CA PHE A 186 -10.65 -2.01 6.41
C PHE A 186 -11.99 -1.33 6.17
N GLU A 187 -12.21 -0.21 6.85
CA GLU A 187 -13.34 0.70 6.64
C GLU A 187 -12.83 2.14 6.54
N ARG A 188 -13.23 2.85 5.49
CA ARG A 188 -13.06 4.30 5.36
C ARG A 188 -14.41 4.97 5.36
N THR A 189 -14.59 5.92 6.25
CA THR A 189 -15.71 6.87 6.23
C THR A 189 -15.15 8.27 6.03
N SER A 190 -15.78 9.06 5.18
CA SER A 190 -15.32 10.42 4.87
C SER A 190 -16.46 11.41 5.00
N ARG A 191 -16.12 12.65 5.30
CA ARG A 191 -17.08 13.77 5.31
C ARG A 191 -16.42 15.00 4.73
N SER A 192 -17.18 15.78 4.01
CA SER A 192 -16.78 17.13 3.63
C SER A 192 -17.14 18.10 4.74
N ILE A 193 -16.19 18.90 5.21
CA ILE A 193 -16.41 19.97 6.18
C ILE A 193 -16.89 21.22 5.46
N ILE A 194 -16.27 21.53 4.31
CA ILE A 194 -16.64 22.60 3.41
C ILE A 194 -16.45 22.16 1.96
N GLY A 195 -17.19 22.78 1.06
CA GLY A 195 -17.17 22.48 -0.36
C GLY A 195 -18.15 21.37 -0.73
N ALA A 196 -18.40 21.21 -2.02
CA ALA A 196 -19.11 20.07 -2.56
C ALA A 196 -18.24 18.80 -2.44
N SER A 197 -18.89 17.64 -2.43
CA SER A 197 -18.17 16.37 -2.63
C SER A 197 -17.28 16.46 -3.87
N SER A 198 -16.10 15.87 -3.80
CA SER A 198 -15.22 15.75 -4.96
C SER A 198 -15.99 15.17 -6.15
N LYS A 199 -15.74 15.67 -7.35
CA LYS A 199 -16.32 15.09 -8.58
C LYS A 199 -16.04 13.60 -8.74
N PHE A 200 -14.98 13.10 -8.08
CA PHE A 200 -14.46 11.76 -8.23
C PHE A 200 -14.81 10.82 -7.08
N THR A 201 -15.54 11.28 -6.05
CA THR A 201 -15.84 10.48 -4.86
C THR A 201 -17.16 10.88 -4.22
N ASP A 202 -17.93 9.88 -3.81
CA ASP A 202 -19.08 10.08 -2.94
C ASP A 202 -18.68 9.82 -1.48
N PHE A 203 -18.55 10.89 -0.71
CA PHE A 203 -18.16 10.81 0.71
C PHE A 203 -19.23 10.17 1.60
N SER A 204 -20.49 10.09 1.15
CA SER A 204 -21.58 9.50 1.94
C SER A 204 -21.52 7.97 1.98
N ILE A 205 -20.84 7.33 1.02
CA ILE A 205 -20.78 5.88 0.89
C ILE A 205 -19.52 5.34 1.57
N PRO A 206 -19.65 4.54 2.65
CA PRO A 206 -18.50 3.90 3.29
C PRO A 206 -17.75 2.96 2.33
N LYS A 207 -16.44 2.98 2.41
CA LYS A 207 -15.55 2.11 1.64
C LYS A 207 -15.04 1.00 2.54
N ILE A 208 -15.32 -0.25 2.17
CA ILE A 208 -15.04 -1.43 2.98
C ILE A 208 -14.24 -2.44 2.17
N THR A 209 -13.16 -2.97 2.76
CA THR A 209 -12.43 -4.11 2.20
C THR A 209 -12.15 -5.12 3.31
N ARG A 210 -12.59 -6.37 3.13
CA ARG A 210 -12.29 -7.48 4.03
C ARG A 210 -11.51 -8.54 3.30
N LYS A 211 -10.29 -8.80 3.73
CA LYS A 211 -9.38 -9.80 3.16
C LYS A 211 -9.19 -10.95 4.14
N ASN A 212 -9.29 -12.16 3.63
CA ASN A 212 -8.98 -13.39 4.35
C ASN A 212 -8.07 -14.24 3.47
N VAL A 213 -6.92 -14.61 3.98
CA VAL A 213 -5.98 -15.51 3.31
C VAL A 213 -5.65 -16.65 4.26
N SER A 214 -6.10 -17.85 3.91
CA SER A 214 -5.77 -19.07 4.66
C SER A 214 -4.76 -19.90 3.88
N GLY A 215 -3.74 -20.40 4.54
CA GLY A 215 -2.71 -21.23 3.94
C GLY A 215 -2.44 -22.48 4.76
N LEU A 216 -2.24 -23.60 4.08
CA LEU A 216 -1.74 -24.84 4.65
C LEU A 216 -0.46 -25.22 3.92
N SER A 217 0.59 -25.50 4.65
CA SER A 217 1.85 -25.99 4.08
C SER A 217 2.38 -27.21 4.83
N TYR A 218 3.05 -28.06 4.08
CA TYR A 218 3.80 -29.19 4.60
C TYR A 218 5.25 -29.05 4.16
N ARG A 219 6.17 -29.26 5.09
CA ARG A 219 7.61 -29.33 4.85
C ARG A 219 8.16 -30.66 5.32
N LEU A 220 8.91 -31.32 4.44
CA LEU A 220 9.68 -32.52 4.70
C LEU A 220 11.17 -32.16 4.63
N MET A 221 11.92 -32.44 5.70
CA MET A 221 13.35 -32.23 5.81
C MET A 221 14.00 -33.43 6.55
N PRO A 222 14.17 -34.59 5.89
CA PRO A 222 14.66 -35.81 6.54
C PRO A 222 16.19 -35.79 6.80
N SER A 223 16.91 -34.84 6.19
CA SER A 223 18.32 -34.62 6.39
C SER A 223 18.71 -33.20 6.02
N ASP A 224 19.92 -32.79 6.40
CA ASP A 224 20.47 -31.47 6.01
C ASP A 224 20.77 -31.41 4.49
N LYS A 225 20.75 -32.56 3.79
CA LYS A 225 21.05 -32.62 2.37
C LYS A 225 19.94 -32.13 1.47
N TRP A 226 18.67 -32.29 1.88
CA TRP A 226 17.55 -31.85 1.06
C TRP A 226 16.29 -31.59 1.87
N ASN A 227 15.45 -30.73 1.35
CA ASN A 227 14.10 -30.52 1.84
C ASN A 227 13.15 -30.24 0.70
N ILE A 228 11.88 -30.55 0.94
CA ILE A 228 10.76 -30.24 0.03
C ILE A 228 9.66 -29.60 0.86
N SER A 229 9.01 -28.61 0.28
CA SER A 229 7.77 -28.03 0.83
C SER A 229 6.71 -27.91 -0.24
N ALA A 230 5.46 -28.13 0.15
CA ALA A 230 4.29 -27.88 -0.68
C ALA A 230 3.26 -27.07 0.13
N PHE A 231 2.50 -26.22 -0.55
CA PHE A 231 1.51 -25.39 0.11
C PHE A 231 0.32 -25.08 -0.79
N ALA A 232 -0.81 -24.78 -0.14
CA ALA A 232 -2.00 -24.27 -0.78
C ALA A 232 -2.51 -23.05 -0.03
N LYS A 233 -3.06 -22.06 -0.74
CA LYS A 233 -3.58 -20.81 -0.20
C LYS A 233 -4.97 -20.53 -0.76
N HIS A 234 -5.90 -20.19 0.10
CA HIS A 234 -7.21 -19.67 -0.29
C HIS A 234 -7.26 -18.17 0.00
N TYR A 235 -7.59 -17.39 -1.00
CA TYR A 235 -7.76 -15.95 -0.96
C TYR A 235 -9.24 -15.61 -1.07
N ARG A 236 -9.72 -14.73 -0.19
CA ARG A 236 -11.06 -14.18 -0.29
C ARG A 236 -11.02 -12.69 0.04
N GLN A 237 -11.61 -11.88 -0.82
CA GLN A 237 -11.73 -10.44 -0.60
C GLN A 237 -13.16 -10.00 -0.90
N TYR A 238 -13.77 -9.32 0.07
CA TYR A 238 -15.02 -8.61 -0.07
C TYR A 238 -14.73 -7.11 -0.14
N ASN A 239 -15.27 -6.44 -1.14
CA ASN A 239 -15.17 -5.01 -1.34
C ASN A 239 -16.57 -4.40 -1.40
N LYS A 240 -16.74 -3.21 -0.83
CA LYS A 240 -17.96 -2.43 -0.92
C LYS A 240 -17.60 -0.96 -0.95
N GLY A 241 -18.16 -0.20 -1.90
CA GLY A 241 -17.88 1.23 -2.02
C GLY A 241 -18.60 1.89 -3.17
N PRO A 242 -18.37 3.19 -3.38
CA PRO A 242 -19.01 3.96 -4.43
C PRO A 242 -18.53 3.56 -5.82
N VAL A 243 -19.45 3.44 -6.76
CA VAL A 243 -19.17 3.28 -8.19
C VAL A 243 -20.04 4.26 -8.95
N SER A 244 -19.43 5.06 -9.81
CA SER A 244 -20.16 5.95 -10.70
C SER A 244 -20.92 5.16 -11.76
N GLN A 245 -22.15 5.54 -12.02
CA GLN A 245 -22.97 5.05 -13.13
C GLN A 245 -22.80 5.89 -14.40
N SER A 246 -22.13 7.04 -14.30
CA SER A 246 -21.88 7.93 -15.42
C SER A 246 -20.74 7.39 -16.29
N THR A 247 -20.82 7.60 -17.60
CA THR A 247 -19.81 7.15 -18.57
C THR A 247 -18.45 7.85 -18.37
N ASP A 248 -18.45 9.06 -17.84
CA ASP A 248 -17.28 9.85 -17.50
C ASP A 248 -16.67 9.49 -16.12
N GLY A 249 -17.31 8.56 -15.37
CA GLY A 249 -16.87 8.18 -14.03
C GLY A 249 -17.19 9.19 -12.95
N ILE A 250 -17.97 10.23 -13.22
CA ILE A 250 -18.23 11.36 -12.32
C ILE A 250 -19.71 11.44 -11.96
N GLY A 251 -20.02 11.52 -10.65
CA GLY A 251 -21.39 11.65 -10.15
C GLY A 251 -22.24 10.37 -10.26
N ASN A 252 -23.49 10.45 -9.86
CA ASN A 252 -24.47 9.35 -9.86
C ASN A 252 -23.92 8.03 -9.24
N TYR A 253 -23.35 8.14 -8.06
CA TYR A 253 -22.73 7.00 -7.37
C TYR A 253 -23.77 6.04 -6.79
N ILE A 254 -23.51 4.76 -6.95
CA ILE A 254 -24.21 3.69 -6.25
C ILE A 254 -23.23 2.95 -5.34
N ASN A 255 -23.79 2.30 -4.32
CA ASN A 255 -23.02 1.46 -3.41
C ASN A 255 -22.93 0.04 -3.97
N LEU A 256 -21.81 -0.29 -4.59
CA LEU A 256 -21.57 -1.63 -5.15
C LEU A 256 -20.77 -2.48 -4.18
N SER A 257 -21.10 -3.77 -4.13
CA SER A 257 -20.30 -4.77 -3.43
C SER A 257 -19.83 -5.86 -4.39
N ASN A 258 -18.61 -6.35 -4.16
CA ASN A 258 -18.02 -7.43 -4.94
C ASN A 258 -17.25 -8.38 -4.00
N THR A 259 -17.33 -9.68 -4.28
CA THR A 259 -16.52 -10.69 -3.59
C THR A 259 -15.70 -11.46 -4.62
N VAL A 260 -14.41 -11.50 -4.41
CA VAL A 260 -13.49 -12.31 -5.22
C VAL A 260 -12.87 -13.39 -4.36
N SER A 261 -12.69 -14.57 -4.95
CA SER A 261 -12.05 -15.73 -4.32
C SER A 261 -11.09 -16.37 -5.31
N ALA A 262 -9.94 -16.83 -4.80
CA ALA A 262 -8.93 -17.49 -5.61
C ALA A 262 -8.22 -18.57 -4.80
N PHE A 263 -7.64 -19.55 -5.49
CA PHE A 263 -6.89 -20.63 -4.89
C PHE A 263 -5.51 -20.74 -5.52
N GLY A 264 -4.48 -20.46 -4.73
CA GLY A 264 -3.08 -20.56 -5.11
C GLY A 264 -2.43 -21.80 -4.50
N TYR A 265 -1.37 -22.27 -5.12
CA TYR A 265 -0.59 -23.40 -4.63
C TYR A 265 0.84 -23.29 -5.14
N GLY A 266 1.72 -24.06 -4.49
CA GLY A 266 3.11 -24.12 -4.92
C GLY A 266 3.88 -25.21 -4.22
N ALA A 267 5.07 -25.44 -4.73
CA ALA A 267 6.05 -26.34 -4.13
C ALA A 267 7.46 -25.76 -4.29
N ALA A 268 8.33 -26.09 -3.34
CA ALA A 268 9.73 -25.72 -3.40
C ALA A 268 10.59 -26.89 -2.91
N GLY A 269 11.72 -27.09 -3.55
CA GLY A 269 12.72 -28.08 -3.17
C GLY A 269 14.10 -27.44 -3.08
N THR A 270 14.88 -27.91 -2.13
CA THR A 270 16.28 -27.54 -1.95
C THR A 270 17.10 -28.82 -1.89
N TYR A 271 18.21 -28.85 -2.60
CA TYR A 271 19.14 -29.98 -2.62
C TYR A 271 20.58 -29.47 -2.58
N PHE A 272 21.38 -30.03 -1.66
CA PHE A 272 22.83 -29.83 -1.62
C PHE A 272 23.49 -30.91 -2.46
N LEU A 273 23.98 -30.57 -3.64
CA LEU A 273 24.72 -31.47 -4.53
C LEU A 273 26.01 -31.95 -3.87
N TRP A 274 26.70 -31.02 -3.20
CA TRP A 274 27.79 -31.25 -2.27
C TRP A 274 27.75 -30.25 -1.13
N LYS A 275 28.65 -30.35 -0.16
CA LYS A 275 28.60 -29.62 1.10
C LYS A 275 28.34 -28.09 0.94
N ASP A 276 28.98 -27.52 -0.07
CA ASP A 276 29.01 -26.04 -0.23
C ASP A 276 28.18 -25.53 -1.43
N PHE A 277 27.53 -26.46 -2.16
CA PHE A 277 26.74 -26.11 -3.35
C PHE A 277 25.28 -26.54 -3.23
N GLN A 278 24.39 -25.56 -3.30
CA GLN A 278 22.94 -25.72 -3.13
C GLN A 278 22.20 -25.38 -4.41
N VAL A 279 21.21 -26.18 -4.74
CA VAL A 279 20.21 -25.90 -5.80
C VAL A 279 18.84 -25.76 -5.16
N LYS A 280 18.10 -24.70 -5.55
CA LYS A 280 16.71 -24.47 -5.14
C LYS A 280 15.85 -24.35 -6.38
N LEU A 281 14.73 -25.07 -6.39
CA LEU A 281 13.69 -24.95 -7.40
C LEU A 281 12.36 -24.65 -6.71
N SER A 282 11.60 -23.67 -7.20
CA SER A 282 10.26 -23.41 -6.69
C SER A 282 9.30 -23.01 -7.80
N TYR A 283 8.08 -23.45 -7.64
CA TYR A 283 6.94 -23.03 -8.45
C TYR A 283 5.81 -22.53 -7.54
N GLU A 284 5.19 -21.42 -7.92
CA GLU A 284 4.02 -20.90 -7.23
C GLU A 284 3.01 -20.30 -8.22
N LYS A 285 1.78 -20.75 -8.14
CA LYS A 285 0.62 -20.04 -8.68
C LYS A 285 0.11 -19.09 -7.61
N ALA A 286 0.42 -17.80 -7.75
CA ALA A 286 0.14 -16.76 -6.79
C ALA A 286 -0.98 -15.84 -7.26
N PHE A 287 -1.67 -15.21 -6.29
CA PHE A 287 -2.66 -14.17 -6.54
C PHE A 287 -2.33 -12.93 -5.71
N ARG A 288 -2.42 -11.75 -6.32
CA ARG A 288 -2.34 -10.46 -5.65
C ARG A 288 -3.72 -9.84 -5.58
N LEU A 289 -4.26 -9.71 -4.38
CA LEU A 289 -5.51 -9.02 -4.15
C LEU A 289 -5.32 -7.51 -4.30
N PRO A 290 -6.28 -6.77 -4.91
CA PRO A 290 -6.22 -5.31 -4.99
C PRO A 290 -6.02 -4.65 -3.63
N THR A 291 -5.27 -3.57 -3.59
CA THR A 291 -5.09 -2.74 -2.39
C THR A 291 -6.30 -1.81 -2.18
N THR A 292 -6.42 -1.22 -0.99
CA THR A 292 -7.49 -0.25 -0.70
C THR A 292 -7.41 1.00 -1.59
N ASP A 293 -6.19 1.46 -1.89
CA ASP A 293 -6.00 2.63 -2.76
C ASP A 293 -6.31 2.31 -4.23
N GLU A 294 -6.06 1.07 -4.68
CA GLU A 294 -6.48 0.63 -6.02
C GLU A 294 -8.00 0.53 -6.15
N LEU A 295 -8.69 0.17 -5.07
CA LEU A 295 -10.14 0.05 -5.06
C LEU A 295 -10.86 1.40 -4.88
N PHE A 296 -10.32 2.30 -4.05
CA PHE A 296 -11.05 3.48 -3.60
C PHE A 296 -10.33 4.80 -3.88
N GLY A 297 -9.08 4.76 -4.34
CA GLY A 297 -8.27 5.97 -4.46
C GLY A 297 -7.89 6.57 -3.10
N ASP A 298 -7.36 7.79 -3.14
CA ASP A 298 -6.95 8.54 -1.95
C ASP A 298 -7.89 9.71 -1.59
N GLU A 299 -9.00 9.85 -2.33
CA GLU A 299 -10.00 10.92 -2.20
C GLU A 299 -9.46 12.33 -2.53
N ASP A 300 -8.34 12.39 -3.22
CA ASP A 300 -7.69 13.64 -3.63
C ASP A 300 -7.22 13.57 -5.09
N LEU A 301 -6.10 12.90 -5.33
CA LEU A 301 -5.44 12.84 -6.65
C LEU A 301 -5.70 11.53 -7.41
N GLU A 302 -6.06 10.46 -6.70
CA GLU A 302 -6.20 9.13 -7.27
C GLU A 302 -7.64 8.61 -7.18
N ALA A 303 -8.19 8.21 -8.32
CA ALA A 303 -9.45 7.48 -8.39
C ALA A 303 -9.21 5.96 -8.32
N GLY A 304 -10.09 5.26 -7.62
CA GLY A 304 -10.06 3.81 -7.49
C GLY A 304 -11.11 3.10 -8.35
N LYS A 305 -11.04 1.76 -8.40
CA LYS A 305 -12.02 0.91 -9.10
C LYS A 305 -12.40 -0.30 -8.25
N VAL A 306 -13.63 -0.32 -7.71
CA VAL A 306 -14.11 -1.31 -6.73
C VAL A 306 -14.18 -2.75 -7.28
N ASN A 307 -14.35 -2.91 -8.59
CA ASN A 307 -14.55 -4.20 -9.23
C ASN A 307 -13.28 -4.78 -9.89
N LEU A 308 -12.09 -4.36 -9.44
CA LEU A 308 -10.83 -4.94 -9.89
C LEU A 308 -10.75 -6.44 -9.59
N LYS A 309 -10.21 -7.18 -10.55
CA LYS A 309 -9.88 -8.61 -10.37
C LYS A 309 -8.51 -8.74 -9.68
N PRO A 310 -8.27 -9.85 -8.95
CA PRO A 310 -6.93 -10.16 -8.49
C PRO A 310 -5.97 -10.41 -9.66
N GLU A 311 -4.73 -9.91 -9.55
CA GLU A 311 -3.67 -10.35 -10.46
C GLU A 311 -3.37 -11.83 -10.20
N LYS A 312 -3.06 -12.55 -11.25
CA LYS A 312 -2.69 -13.96 -11.22
C LYS A 312 -1.32 -14.13 -11.85
N SER A 313 -0.41 -14.82 -11.17
CA SER A 313 0.93 -15.09 -11.70
C SER A 313 1.35 -16.53 -11.50
N ASP A 314 1.99 -17.08 -12.52
CA ASP A 314 2.73 -18.32 -12.47
C ASP A 314 4.23 -17.98 -12.35
N ASN A 315 4.85 -18.40 -11.26
CA ASN A 315 6.24 -18.05 -10.93
C ASN A 315 7.09 -19.31 -10.83
N LEU A 316 8.14 -19.39 -11.61
CA LEU A 316 9.15 -20.46 -11.55
C LEU A 316 10.51 -19.84 -11.23
N ASN A 317 11.16 -20.32 -10.16
CA ASN A 317 12.47 -19.84 -9.77
C ASN A 317 13.42 -21.02 -9.64
N LEU A 318 14.61 -20.90 -10.23
CA LEU A 318 15.72 -21.82 -10.08
C LEU A 318 16.93 -21.01 -9.62
N SER A 319 17.52 -21.38 -8.49
CA SER A 319 18.70 -20.71 -7.98
C SER A 319 19.79 -21.71 -7.58
N PHE A 320 21.02 -21.27 -7.73
CA PHE A 320 22.25 -21.96 -7.37
C PHE A 320 23.01 -21.08 -6.40
N SER A 321 23.46 -21.62 -5.29
CA SER A 321 24.34 -20.93 -4.36
C SER A 321 25.54 -21.79 -3.98
N TYR A 322 26.70 -21.15 -3.89
CA TYR A 322 27.96 -21.76 -3.52
C TYR A 322 28.58 -20.97 -2.37
N ASN A 323 28.92 -21.65 -1.28
CA ASN A 323 29.51 -21.05 -0.10
C ASN A 323 30.73 -21.87 0.33
N TYR A 324 31.89 -21.43 -0.11
CA TYR A 324 33.14 -22.16 0.13
C TYR A 324 34.05 -21.40 1.09
N GLN A 325 34.50 -22.09 2.12
CA GLN A 325 35.45 -21.59 3.12
C GLN A 325 36.84 -22.21 2.89
N PHE A 326 37.87 -21.38 2.77
CA PHE A 326 39.25 -21.80 2.66
C PHE A 326 40.14 -20.97 3.61
N GLY A 327 40.67 -21.64 4.63
CA GLY A 327 41.46 -20.99 5.68
C GLY A 327 40.63 -19.90 6.39
N LYS A 328 41.14 -18.66 6.36
CA LYS A 328 40.45 -17.48 6.95
C LYS A 328 39.54 -16.73 5.94
N HIS A 329 39.43 -17.21 4.72
CA HIS A 329 38.70 -16.59 3.65
C HIS A 329 37.45 -17.38 3.27
N GLY A 330 36.39 -16.70 2.85
CA GLY A 330 35.19 -17.33 2.33
C GLY A 330 34.78 -16.69 1.01
N VAL A 331 34.24 -17.51 0.10
CA VAL A 331 33.61 -17.07 -1.16
C VAL A 331 32.17 -17.50 -1.16
N TYR A 332 31.27 -16.52 -1.36
CA TYR A 332 29.85 -16.79 -1.60
C TYR A 332 29.50 -16.30 -3.00
N ALA A 333 28.84 -17.15 -3.77
CA ALA A 333 28.31 -16.83 -5.09
C ALA A 333 26.87 -17.34 -5.20
N GLU A 334 26.00 -16.56 -5.82
CA GLU A 334 24.62 -16.94 -6.09
C GLU A 334 24.23 -16.53 -7.52
N ALA A 335 23.51 -17.41 -8.22
CA ALA A 335 22.92 -17.13 -9.51
C ALA A 335 21.52 -17.72 -9.57
N GLY A 336 20.60 -17.05 -10.27
CA GLY A 336 19.21 -17.51 -10.36
C GLY A 336 18.57 -17.16 -11.68
N LEU A 337 17.60 -17.99 -12.06
CA LEU A 337 16.70 -17.80 -13.18
C LEU A 337 15.29 -17.64 -12.63
N ILE A 338 14.59 -16.60 -13.07
CA ILE A 338 13.21 -16.30 -12.68
C ILE A 338 12.38 -16.20 -13.95
N TYR A 339 11.34 -17.03 -14.02
CA TYR A 339 10.29 -16.90 -15.02
C TYR A 339 8.98 -16.52 -14.32
N ARG A 340 8.32 -15.49 -14.83
CA ARG A 340 7.02 -15.02 -14.32
C ARG A 340 6.09 -14.69 -15.47
N ASP A 341 4.92 -15.34 -15.48
CA ASP A 341 3.78 -14.98 -16.32
C ASP A 341 2.67 -14.38 -15.45
N THR A 342 2.29 -13.11 -15.74
CA THR A 342 1.28 -12.39 -14.95
C THR A 342 0.12 -11.97 -15.82
N LYS A 343 -1.09 -12.28 -15.38
CA LYS A 343 -2.36 -11.91 -16.02
C LYS A 343 -3.18 -11.01 -15.11
N ASP A 344 -4.11 -10.26 -15.69
CA ASP A 344 -4.97 -9.29 -15.00
C ASP A 344 -4.15 -8.24 -14.21
N TYR A 345 -3.04 -7.77 -14.79
CA TYR A 345 -2.12 -6.84 -14.14
C TYR A 345 -2.79 -5.49 -13.86
N ILE A 346 -2.75 -5.05 -12.60
CA ILE A 346 -3.32 -3.77 -12.16
C ILE A 346 -2.30 -2.66 -12.35
N LYS A 347 -2.58 -1.71 -13.22
CA LYS A 347 -1.72 -0.55 -13.46
C LYS A 347 -2.49 0.77 -13.28
N ARG A 348 -1.75 1.82 -12.97
CA ARG A 348 -2.26 3.19 -12.96
C ARG A 348 -2.29 3.74 -14.40
N GLY A 349 -3.43 4.29 -14.80
CA GLY A 349 -3.58 5.10 -16.00
C GLY A 349 -3.60 6.59 -15.63
N LEU A 350 -3.27 7.46 -16.59
CA LEU A 350 -3.48 8.90 -16.49
C LEU A 350 -4.83 9.23 -17.12
N ASP A 351 -5.68 9.98 -16.42
CA ASP A 351 -6.88 10.58 -16.99
C ASP A 351 -6.50 11.92 -17.64
N VAL A 352 -6.91 12.11 -18.87
CA VAL A 352 -6.56 13.29 -19.69
C VAL A 352 -7.39 14.52 -19.29
N LEU A 353 -8.54 14.34 -18.62
CA LEU A 353 -9.52 15.40 -18.39
C LEU A 353 -9.40 16.18 -17.08
N GLY A 354 -8.49 15.82 -16.19
CA GLY A 354 -8.42 16.51 -14.90
C GLY A 354 -7.15 16.37 -14.09
N GLY A 355 -6.08 15.80 -14.64
CA GLY A 355 -4.83 15.58 -13.91
C GLY A 355 -4.93 14.52 -12.82
N THR A 356 -6.07 13.82 -12.73
CA THR A 356 -6.29 12.69 -11.82
C THR A 356 -5.92 11.37 -12.49
N ARG A 357 -5.54 10.39 -11.66
CA ARG A 357 -5.20 9.04 -12.15
C ARG A 357 -6.40 8.12 -11.98
N ASP A 358 -6.80 7.49 -13.05
CA ASP A 358 -7.72 6.37 -13.01
C ASP A 358 -6.94 5.05 -12.93
N ARG A 359 -7.40 4.10 -12.11
CA ARG A 359 -6.81 2.78 -11.98
C ARG A 359 -7.63 1.77 -12.76
N LYS A 360 -6.98 1.13 -13.72
CA LYS A 360 -7.60 0.12 -14.57
C LYS A 360 -6.89 -1.22 -14.41
N SER A 361 -7.68 -2.31 -14.38
CA SER A 361 -7.11 -3.63 -14.62
C SER A 361 -6.85 -3.78 -16.11
N VAL A 362 -5.68 -4.26 -16.49
CA VAL A 362 -5.37 -4.62 -17.85
C VAL A 362 -5.30 -6.13 -17.95
N VAL A 363 -6.00 -6.67 -18.92
CA VAL A 363 -5.96 -8.10 -19.27
C VAL A 363 -4.71 -8.41 -20.05
#